data_cebd6645e955a480f9bfdbafbd380aca
#
_entry.id   cebd6645e955a480f9bfdbafbd380aca
#
_cell.length_a   1.000
_cell.length_b   1.000
_cell.length_c   1.000
_cell.angle_alpha   90.00
_cell.angle_beta   90.00
_cell.angle_gamma   90.00
#
_symmetry.space_group_name_H-M   'P 1'
#
loop_
_entity.id
_entity.type
_entity.pdbx_description
1 polymer ?
#
loop_
_entity_poly.entity_id
_entity_poly.type
_entity_poly.pdbx_seq_one_letter_code
_entity_poly.pdbx_strand_id
1 'polypeptide(L)'
;MRILALMALLTLPSMTFAQGTFNPRDLTGYWDLTNDGRPANALNTVSNNRPPMTDWAKDVFSKTKTGYRELSTGVQPEKDRNDPVQWCDPLGIPRILWNAKLPGIRFAQTRDEVIQFFESGRVWRDIWTDGRKMASKDELDARWFGYPVGRWDGDTFVVTSNGHTDKTWIDQYGSPHSDEMIVEERYRRTDRDHLELVVNITDPKAYTGTWRGDKRVFARVDKPTRSDFNDFHENLCVWSEVKITPKH
;
A
#
# COMPACT_ATOMS: atom_id res chain seq x y z
N MET A 1 55.82 5.59 58.98
CA MET A 1 55.70 4.90 57.71
C MET A 1 54.29 5.11 57.23
N ARG A 2 54.04 6.03 56.22
CA ARG A 2 52.73 6.30 55.61
C ARG A 2 52.73 5.63 54.26
N ILE A 3 51.84 4.63 54.06
CA ILE A 3 51.67 3.92 52.81
C ILE A 3 50.64 4.73 52.00
N LEU A 4 51.08 5.35 50.88
CA LEU A 4 50.20 5.94 49.87
C LEU A 4 49.66 4.80 48.98
N ALA A 5 48.37 4.56 49.04
CA ALA A 5 47.66 3.68 48.06
C ALA A 5 47.36 4.48 46.81
N LEU A 6 47.98 4.11 45.68
CA LEU A 6 47.70 4.66 44.35
C LEU A 6 46.45 3.95 43.82
N MET A 7 45.32 4.66 43.74
CA MET A 7 44.13 4.18 43.04
C MET A 7 44.28 4.45 41.54
N ALA A 8 44.50 3.40 40.76
CA ALA A 8 44.47 3.48 39.29
C ALA A 8 43.02 3.51 38.82
N LEU A 9 42.56 4.66 38.27
CA LEU A 9 41.27 4.76 37.59
C LEU A 9 41.39 4.04 36.23
N LEU A 10 40.75 2.88 36.10
CA LEU A 10 40.52 2.21 34.83
C LEU A 10 39.41 2.95 34.06
N THR A 11 39.78 3.75 33.09
CA THR A 11 38.82 4.32 32.12
C THR A 11 38.44 3.23 31.09
N LEU A 12 37.24 2.69 31.22
CA LEU A 12 36.67 1.82 30.19
C LEU A 12 36.33 2.67 28.93
N PRO A 13 36.77 2.26 27.73
CA PRO A 13 36.38 2.94 26.53
C PRO A 13 34.86 2.76 26.30
N SER A 14 34.12 3.86 26.22
CA SER A 14 32.73 3.86 25.83
C SER A 14 32.63 3.38 24.37
N MET A 15 32.14 2.16 24.16
CA MET A 15 31.77 1.68 22.84
C MET A 15 30.57 2.49 22.36
N THR A 16 30.80 3.54 21.62
CA THR A 16 29.76 4.17 20.79
C THR A 16 29.40 3.20 19.67
N PHE A 17 28.26 2.56 19.80
CA PHE A 17 27.67 1.85 18.66
C PHE A 17 27.43 2.88 17.56
N ALA A 18 28.18 2.79 16.48
CA ALA A 18 27.93 3.58 15.30
C ALA A 18 26.50 3.26 14.83
N GLN A 19 25.60 4.24 14.93
CA GLN A 19 24.30 4.14 14.30
C GLN A 19 24.56 3.94 12.81
N GLY A 20 24.11 2.80 12.25
CA GLY A 20 24.31 2.50 10.84
C GLY A 20 23.87 3.67 9.97
N THR A 21 24.68 3.97 8.96
CA THR A 21 24.40 5.06 8.02
C THR A 21 23.07 4.82 7.32
N PHE A 22 22.22 5.84 7.28
CA PHE A 22 20.96 5.80 6.57
C PHE A 22 21.20 5.49 5.08
N ASN A 23 20.54 4.44 4.57
CA ASN A 23 20.53 4.11 3.14
C ASN A 23 19.13 4.38 2.58
N PRO A 24 18.93 5.39 1.73
CA PRO A 24 17.62 5.72 1.17
C PRO A 24 17.07 4.62 0.24
N ARG A 25 17.91 3.72 -0.26
CA ARG A 25 17.50 2.61 -1.13
C ARG A 25 17.20 1.32 -0.36
N ASP A 26 17.29 1.31 0.95
CA ASP A 26 16.90 0.17 1.76
C ASP A 26 15.46 0.39 2.28
N LEU A 27 14.48 -0.25 1.65
CA LEU A 27 13.07 -0.23 2.06
C LEU A 27 12.77 -1.27 3.13
N THR A 28 13.71 -2.18 3.43
CA THR A 28 13.50 -3.30 4.37
C THR A 28 12.98 -2.81 5.71
N GLY A 29 11.91 -3.41 6.17
CA GLY A 29 11.29 -3.08 7.45
C GLY A 29 9.78 -3.05 7.39
N TYR A 30 9.19 -2.70 8.51
CA TYR A 30 7.76 -2.55 8.70
C TYR A 30 7.40 -1.06 8.74
N TRP A 31 6.36 -0.70 8.00
CA TRP A 31 5.93 0.68 7.79
C TRP A 31 4.42 0.79 8.02
N ASP A 32 4.03 1.74 8.85
CA ASP A 32 2.63 2.04 9.15
C ASP A 32 2.22 3.37 8.53
N LEU A 33 1.06 3.39 7.87
CA LEU A 33 0.51 4.62 7.30
C LEU A 33 0.16 5.59 8.43
N THR A 34 0.74 6.77 8.40
CA THR A 34 0.49 7.82 9.38
C THR A 34 -0.72 8.68 8.99
N ASN A 35 -1.34 9.29 9.98
CA ASN A 35 -2.27 10.38 9.74
C ASN A 35 -1.47 11.67 9.56
N ASP A 36 -1.14 12.00 8.31
CA ASP A 36 -0.34 13.16 7.92
C ASP A 36 -1.14 14.46 7.81
N GLY A 37 -2.28 14.55 8.50
CA GLY A 37 -3.15 15.75 8.50
C GLY A 37 -4.11 15.83 7.33
N ARG A 38 -4.15 14.80 6.46
CA ARG A 38 -5.17 14.74 5.39
C ARG A 38 -6.57 14.56 5.98
N PRO A 39 -7.60 15.14 5.36
CA PRO A 39 -8.98 14.88 5.75
C PRO A 39 -9.31 13.38 5.66
N ALA A 40 -10.17 12.90 6.54
CA ALA A 40 -10.53 11.47 6.61
C ALA A 40 -11.02 10.90 5.27
N ASN A 41 -11.70 11.70 4.45
CA ASN A 41 -12.16 11.32 3.12
C ASN A 41 -11.03 11.16 2.08
N ALA A 42 -9.89 11.78 2.30
CA ALA A 42 -8.72 11.65 1.43
C ALA A 42 -7.82 10.47 1.81
N LEU A 43 -8.04 9.84 2.97
CA LEU A 43 -7.18 8.74 3.44
C LEU A 43 -7.35 7.45 2.63
N ASN A 44 -8.53 7.21 2.08
CA ASN A 44 -8.91 5.94 1.47
C ASN A 44 -9.16 6.02 -0.04
N THR A 45 -8.57 7.00 -0.70
CA THR A 45 -8.60 7.20 -2.15
C THR A 45 -7.25 7.68 -2.67
N VAL A 46 -7.06 7.76 -3.96
CA VAL A 46 -5.84 8.26 -4.62
C VAL A 46 -5.59 9.72 -4.22
N SER A 47 -6.55 10.57 -4.51
CA SER A 47 -6.63 11.99 -4.13
C SER A 47 -8.05 12.50 -4.38
N ASN A 48 -8.37 13.69 -3.85
CA ASN A 48 -9.64 14.35 -4.13
C ASN A 48 -9.73 14.94 -5.55
N ASN A 49 -8.60 14.98 -6.29
CA ASN A 49 -8.51 15.51 -7.65
C ASN A 49 -8.69 14.43 -8.72
N ARG A 50 -9.75 13.63 -8.60
CA ARG A 50 -10.06 12.60 -9.60
C ARG A 50 -10.33 13.24 -10.97
N PRO A 51 -9.67 12.79 -12.05
CA PRO A 51 -9.97 13.24 -13.40
C PRO A 51 -11.43 12.92 -13.78
N PRO A 52 -12.01 13.64 -14.72
CA PRO A 52 -13.34 13.30 -15.22
C PRO A 52 -13.40 11.85 -15.70
N MET A 53 -14.44 11.15 -15.27
CA MET A 53 -14.72 9.80 -15.74
C MET A 53 -15.23 9.84 -17.19
N THR A 54 -14.84 8.84 -17.97
CA THR A 54 -15.46 8.55 -19.26
C THR A 54 -16.92 8.12 -19.07
N ASP A 55 -17.70 8.04 -20.14
CA ASP A 55 -19.09 7.59 -20.02
C ASP A 55 -19.19 6.13 -19.60
N TRP A 56 -18.24 5.29 -20.01
CA TRP A 56 -18.12 3.92 -19.52
C TRP A 56 -17.91 3.88 -17.99
N ALA A 57 -16.96 4.65 -17.48
CA ALA A 57 -16.68 4.66 -16.05
C ALA A 57 -17.83 5.27 -15.23
N LYS A 58 -18.54 6.27 -15.76
CA LYS A 58 -19.75 6.82 -15.11
C LYS A 58 -20.86 5.76 -15.00
N ASP A 59 -21.05 4.97 -16.07
CA ASP A 59 -22.04 3.89 -16.05
C ASP A 59 -21.66 2.82 -15.00
N VAL A 60 -20.41 2.37 -14.97
CA VAL A 60 -19.92 1.42 -13.95
C VAL A 60 -20.07 2.00 -12.56
N PHE A 61 -19.61 3.24 -12.34
CA PHE A 61 -19.67 3.92 -11.05
C PHE A 61 -21.10 4.09 -10.52
N SER A 62 -22.06 4.36 -11.42
CA SER A 62 -23.48 4.51 -11.05
C SER A 62 -24.07 3.25 -10.40
N LYS A 63 -23.48 2.09 -10.66
CA LYS A 63 -23.89 0.78 -10.16
C LYS A 63 -23.20 0.40 -8.85
N THR A 64 -22.18 1.17 -8.40
CA THR A 64 -21.50 0.89 -7.15
C THR A 64 -22.36 1.29 -5.96
N LYS A 65 -22.38 0.42 -4.95
CA LYS A 65 -23.15 0.58 -3.72
C LYS A 65 -22.18 0.47 -2.54
N THR A 66 -21.56 1.58 -2.21
CA THR A 66 -20.55 1.66 -1.16
C THR A 66 -21.15 1.94 0.21
N GLY A 67 -20.42 1.56 1.28
CA GLY A 67 -20.72 1.95 2.66
C GLY A 67 -20.15 3.33 3.05
N TYR A 68 -19.53 4.07 2.12
CA TYR A 68 -18.84 5.32 2.38
C TYR A 68 -19.48 6.48 1.60
N ARG A 69 -19.51 7.66 2.21
CA ARG A 69 -20.36 8.78 1.76
C ARG A 69 -19.74 9.64 0.68
N GLU A 70 -18.45 9.86 0.72
CA GLU A 70 -17.81 10.87 -0.12
C GLU A 70 -17.30 10.27 -1.41
N LEU A 71 -17.36 11.00 -2.49
CA LEU A 71 -17.01 10.57 -3.86
C LEU A 71 -17.88 9.41 -4.42
N SER A 72 -18.94 9.01 -3.71
CA SER A 72 -19.78 7.87 -4.07
C SER A 72 -21.21 8.29 -4.39
N THR A 73 -21.99 7.33 -4.87
CA THR A 73 -23.44 7.46 -5.12
C THR A 73 -24.29 7.58 -3.84
N GLY A 74 -23.65 7.59 -2.68
CA GLY A 74 -24.26 7.65 -1.35
C GLY A 74 -24.01 6.40 -0.52
N VAL A 75 -24.21 6.55 0.82
CA VAL A 75 -24.04 5.42 1.75
C VAL A 75 -25.21 4.46 1.58
N GLN A 76 -24.91 3.20 1.32
CA GLN A 76 -25.90 2.14 1.21
C GLN A 76 -26.01 1.33 2.51
N PRO A 77 -27.19 0.82 2.86
CA PRO A 77 -27.33 -0.19 3.91
C PRO A 77 -26.44 -1.40 3.62
N GLU A 78 -25.92 -2.04 4.66
CA GLU A 78 -24.96 -3.16 4.50
C GLU A 78 -25.46 -4.26 3.57
N LYS A 79 -26.72 -4.64 3.70
CA LYS A 79 -27.38 -5.65 2.85
C LYS A 79 -27.44 -5.32 1.35
N ASP A 80 -27.31 -4.03 1.02
CA ASP A 80 -27.43 -3.54 -0.37
C ASP A 80 -26.08 -3.17 -0.97
N ARG A 81 -25.00 -3.26 -0.21
CA ARG A 81 -23.64 -2.98 -0.68
C ARG A 81 -23.17 -4.04 -1.65
N ASN A 82 -22.33 -3.62 -2.60
CA ASN A 82 -21.71 -4.52 -3.58
C ASN A 82 -20.20 -4.34 -3.68
N ASP A 83 -19.57 -3.87 -2.62
CA ASP A 83 -18.11 -3.82 -2.53
C ASP A 83 -17.54 -5.25 -2.57
N PRO A 84 -16.68 -5.60 -3.55
CA PRO A 84 -16.16 -6.96 -3.71
C PRO A 84 -15.50 -7.52 -2.45
N VAL A 85 -14.88 -6.67 -1.63
CA VAL A 85 -14.22 -7.11 -0.38
C VAL A 85 -15.17 -7.70 0.65
N GLN A 86 -16.50 -7.45 0.54
CA GLN A 86 -17.49 -8.09 1.40
C GLN A 86 -17.63 -9.59 1.12
N TRP A 87 -17.17 -10.02 -0.04
CA TRP A 87 -17.21 -11.42 -0.50
C TRP A 87 -15.83 -12.08 -0.41
N CYS A 88 -14.93 -11.51 0.40
CA CYS A 88 -13.54 -11.94 0.53
C CYS A 88 -12.69 -11.78 -0.74
N ASP A 89 -13.13 -11.02 -1.71
CA ASP A 89 -12.28 -10.66 -2.82
C ASP A 89 -11.11 -9.79 -2.33
N PRO A 90 -9.89 -10.00 -2.84
CA PRO A 90 -8.74 -9.17 -2.48
C PRO A 90 -8.98 -7.69 -2.81
N LEU A 91 -8.42 -6.80 -2.00
CA LEU A 91 -8.50 -5.35 -2.23
C LEU A 91 -7.89 -4.93 -3.56
N GLY A 92 -6.88 -5.67 -4.03
CA GLY A 92 -6.12 -5.31 -5.23
C GLY A 92 -5.24 -4.07 -5.05
N ILE A 93 -4.48 -3.75 -6.11
CA ILE A 93 -3.72 -2.52 -6.24
C ILE A 93 -4.58 -1.52 -7.04
N PRO A 94 -4.65 -0.26 -6.61
CA PRO A 94 -3.89 0.38 -5.55
C PRO A 94 -4.58 0.37 -4.17
N ARG A 95 -5.81 -0.09 -4.05
CA ARG A 95 -6.65 0.05 -2.85
C ARG A 95 -6.00 -0.47 -1.56
N ILE A 96 -5.25 -1.55 -1.64
CA ILE A 96 -4.58 -2.14 -0.45
C ILE A 96 -3.54 -1.19 0.15
N LEU A 97 -2.96 -0.28 -0.64
CA LEU A 97 -1.90 0.64 -0.21
C LEU A 97 -2.38 1.70 0.79
N TRP A 98 -3.70 1.91 0.88
CA TRP A 98 -4.29 2.90 1.79
C TRP A 98 -5.47 2.37 2.61
N ASN A 99 -5.46 1.07 2.89
CA ASN A 99 -6.43 0.52 3.80
C ASN A 99 -6.15 1.01 5.23
N ALA A 100 -6.88 2.06 5.65
CA ALA A 100 -6.66 2.71 6.95
C ALA A 100 -6.98 1.81 8.16
N LYS A 101 -7.65 0.68 7.99
CA LYS A 101 -7.93 -0.27 9.08
C LYS A 101 -6.73 -1.16 9.41
N LEU A 102 -5.97 -1.51 8.37
CA LEU A 102 -4.79 -2.36 8.46
C LEU A 102 -3.71 -1.80 7.53
N PRO A 103 -3.09 -0.68 7.91
CA PRO A 103 -2.23 0.09 7.01
C PRO A 103 -0.81 -0.45 6.93
N GLY A 104 -0.50 -1.55 7.62
CA GLY A 104 0.85 -2.09 7.72
C GLY A 104 1.36 -2.64 6.38
N ILE A 105 2.55 -2.17 5.97
CA ILE A 105 3.30 -2.65 4.82
C ILE A 105 4.67 -3.10 5.30
N ARG A 106 5.15 -4.24 4.83
CA ARG A 106 6.51 -4.70 5.10
C ARG A 106 7.23 -4.96 3.79
N PHE A 107 8.48 -4.53 3.71
CA PHE A 107 9.35 -4.83 2.59
C PHE A 107 10.47 -5.77 3.00
N ALA A 108 10.79 -6.70 2.12
CA ALA A 108 12.03 -7.48 2.12
C ALA A 108 12.67 -7.36 0.75
N GLN A 109 13.95 -6.97 0.71
CA GLN A 109 14.68 -6.79 -0.53
C GLN A 109 15.65 -7.94 -0.74
N THR A 110 15.62 -8.49 -1.94
CA THR A 110 16.63 -9.42 -2.44
C THR A 110 17.44 -8.74 -3.55
N ARG A 111 18.27 -9.52 -4.23
CA ARG A 111 19.05 -9.01 -5.36
C ARG A 111 18.17 -8.62 -6.55
N ASP A 112 17.18 -9.43 -6.87
CA ASP A 112 16.45 -9.39 -8.13
C ASP A 112 14.95 -9.04 -7.95
N GLU A 113 14.50 -8.87 -6.70
CA GLU A 113 13.12 -8.53 -6.37
C GLU A 113 12.99 -7.79 -5.03
N VAL A 114 11.88 -7.09 -4.89
CA VAL A 114 11.39 -6.55 -3.63
C VAL A 114 10.07 -7.23 -3.32
N ILE A 115 10.01 -7.96 -2.21
CA ILE A 115 8.79 -8.58 -1.72
C ILE A 115 8.05 -7.57 -0.85
N GLN A 116 6.82 -7.26 -1.21
CA GLN A 116 5.97 -6.37 -0.44
C GLN A 116 4.83 -7.16 0.20
N PHE A 117 4.82 -7.18 1.53
CA PHE A 117 3.79 -7.81 2.35
C PHE A 117 2.79 -6.77 2.82
N PHE A 118 1.53 -7.15 2.90
CA PHE A 118 0.44 -6.33 3.41
C PHE A 118 -0.21 -7.00 4.62
N GLU A 119 -0.42 -6.24 5.68
CA GLU A 119 -1.15 -6.72 6.87
C GLU A 119 -2.58 -7.08 6.51
N SER A 120 -3.20 -6.25 5.66
CA SER A 120 -4.54 -6.52 5.14
C SER A 120 -4.58 -7.81 4.33
N GLY A 121 -5.30 -8.80 4.81
CA GLY A 121 -5.44 -10.11 4.18
C GLY A 121 -4.19 -10.99 4.24
N ARG A 122 -3.10 -10.54 4.89
CA ARG A 122 -1.80 -11.25 4.96
C ARG A 122 -1.31 -11.73 3.59
N VAL A 123 -1.42 -10.87 2.61
CA VAL A 123 -1.00 -11.14 1.24
C VAL A 123 0.32 -10.44 0.92
N TRP A 124 0.98 -10.90 -0.13
CA TRP A 124 2.21 -10.28 -0.64
C TRP A 124 2.20 -10.25 -2.16
N ARG A 125 3.10 -9.46 -2.71
CA ARG A 125 3.45 -9.46 -4.13
C ARG A 125 4.95 -9.34 -4.32
N ASP A 126 5.42 -9.92 -5.42
CA ASP A 126 6.80 -9.86 -5.86
C ASP A 126 6.95 -8.74 -6.86
N ILE A 127 7.81 -7.76 -6.56
CA ILE A 127 8.13 -6.64 -7.44
C ILE A 127 9.50 -6.91 -8.04
N TRP A 128 9.54 -7.25 -9.30
CA TRP A 128 10.76 -7.66 -9.97
C TRP A 128 11.68 -6.45 -10.26
N THR A 129 12.96 -6.59 -9.91
CA THR A 129 13.99 -5.55 -10.08
C THR A 129 15.17 -6.02 -10.93
N ASP A 130 15.00 -7.13 -11.63
CA ASP A 130 16.00 -7.77 -12.49
C ASP A 130 16.17 -7.10 -13.87
N GLY A 131 15.53 -5.95 -14.08
CA GLY A 131 15.61 -5.19 -15.33
C GLY A 131 14.65 -5.64 -16.42
N ARG A 132 13.74 -6.59 -16.11
CA ARG A 132 12.69 -6.98 -17.06
C ARG A 132 11.80 -5.80 -17.41
N LYS A 133 11.26 -5.82 -18.61
CA LYS A 133 10.25 -4.85 -19.05
C LYS A 133 8.86 -5.29 -18.57
N MET A 134 7.98 -4.33 -18.43
CA MET A 134 6.55 -4.60 -18.24
C MET A 134 6.02 -5.33 -19.49
N ALA A 135 5.36 -6.47 -19.27
CA ALA A 135 4.75 -7.22 -20.36
C ALA A 135 3.56 -6.46 -20.96
N SER A 136 3.23 -6.75 -22.20
CA SER A 136 2.02 -6.20 -22.81
C SER A 136 0.77 -6.84 -22.17
N LYS A 137 -0.34 -6.11 -22.19
CA LYS A 137 -1.61 -6.60 -21.64
C LYS A 137 -2.04 -7.93 -22.27
N ASP A 138 -1.82 -8.11 -23.56
CA ASP A 138 -2.24 -9.29 -24.32
C ASP A 138 -1.43 -10.56 -23.96
N GLU A 139 -0.33 -10.40 -23.23
CA GLU A 139 0.54 -11.50 -22.75
C GLU A 139 0.21 -11.92 -21.32
N LEU A 140 -0.75 -11.25 -20.65
CA LEU A 140 -0.98 -11.40 -19.24
C LEU A 140 -2.37 -11.88 -18.89
N ASP A 141 -2.45 -12.89 -18.02
CA ASP A 141 -3.70 -13.19 -17.32
C ASP A 141 -3.97 -12.15 -16.23
N ALA A 142 -5.21 -11.72 -16.08
CA ALA A 142 -5.57 -10.71 -15.09
C ALA A 142 -5.32 -11.19 -13.65
N ARG A 143 -4.66 -10.36 -12.83
CA ARG A 143 -4.33 -10.64 -11.42
C ARG A 143 -4.84 -9.54 -10.49
N TRP A 144 -5.11 -9.90 -9.24
CA TRP A 144 -5.53 -8.94 -8.21
C TRP A 144 -4.49 -7.84 -7.93
N PHE A 145 -3.21 -8.19 -7.98
CA PHE A 145 -2.09 -7.27 -7.70
C PHE A 145 -1.29 -6.90 -8.96
N GLY A 146 -1.76 -7.33 -10.14
CA GLY A 146 -1.11 -7.09 -11.42
C GLY A 146 0.27 -7.74 -11.53
N TYR A 147 1.08 -7.20 -12.45
CA TYR A 147 2.45 -7.63 -12.72
C TYR A 147 3.40 -6.44 -12.47
N PRO A 148 3.91 -6.29 -11.26
CA PRO A 148 4.76 -5.16 -10.91
C PRO A 148 6.20 -5.37 -11.35
N VAL A 149 6.77 -4.35 -11.96
CA VAL A 149 8.21 -4.21 -12.20
C VAL A 149 8.72 -2.97 -11.49
N GLY A 150 9.85 -3.10 -10.81
CA GLY A 150 10.47 -2.05 -10.01
C GLY A 150 11.80 -1.59 -10.59
N ARG A 151 12.10 -0.31 -10.43
CA ARG A 151 13.39 0.29 -10.75
C ARG A 151 13.72 1.42 -9.79
N TRP A 152 14.98 1.67 -9.61
CA TRP A 152 15.45 2.84 -8.87
C TRP A 152 15.66 4.03 -9.80
N ASP A 153 15.06 5.16 -9.42
CA ASP A 153 15.23 6.48 -10.05
C ASP A 153 15.83 7.41 -8.98
N GLY A 154 17.16 7.53 -8.98
CA GLY A 154 17.88 8.12 -7.84
C GLY A 154 17.58 7.34 -6.55
N ASP A 155 17.06 8.02 -5.54
CA ASP A 155 16.66 7.45 -4.25
C ASP A 155 15.16 7.11 -4.17
N THR A 156 14.48 7.11 -5.31
CA THR A 156 13.06 6.75 -5.40
C THR A 156 12.91 5.38 -6.03
N PHE A 157 12.25 4.48 -5.34
CA PHE A 157 11.85 3.19 -5.90
C PHE A 157 10.55 3.36 -6.65
N VAL A 158 10.59 3.17 -7.97
CA VAL A 158 9.44 3.32 -8.87
C VAL A 158 8.95 1.94 -9.26
N VAL A 159 7.69 1.65 -8.94
CA VAL A 159 7.01 0.41 -9.32
C VAL A 159 5.95 0.75 -10.34
N THR A 160 5.96 0.04 -11.46
CA THR A 160 4.90 0.14 -12.48
C THR A 160 4.24 -1.22 -12.63
N SER A 161 2.93 -1.26 -12.63
CA SER A 161 2.17 -2.51 -12.79
C SER A 161 1.00 -2.35 -13.75
N ASN A 162 0.71 -3.44 -14.48
CA ASN A 162 -0.44 -3.61 -15.36
C ASN A 162 -1.04 -5.02 -15.18
N GLY A 163 -1.99 -5.43 -16.03
CA GLY A 163 -2.62 -6.74 -15.96
C GLY A 163 -3.48 -6.93 -14.70
N HIS A 164 -4.06 -5.85 -14.21
CA HIS A 164 -4.99 -5.89 -13.07
C HIS A 164 -6.35 -6.45 -13.49
N THR A 165 -6.95 -7.28 -12.64
CA THR A 165 -8.36 -7.68 -12.82
C THR A 165 -9.28 -6.48 -12.60
N ASP A 166 -10.30 -6.34 -13.39
CA ASP A 166 -11.33 -5.29 -13.27
C ASP A 166 -12.38 -5.54 -12.17
N LYS A 167 -12.20 -6.60 -11.38
CA LYS A 167 -13.11 -6.98 -10.28
C LYS A 167 -12.91 -6.20 -8.99
N THR A 168 -11.94 -5.27 -8.94
CA THR A 168 -11.67 -4.46 -7.76
C THR A 168 -12.12 -3.01 -7.95
N TRP A 169 -12.15 -2.26 -6.86
CA TRP A 169 -12.30 -0.81 -6.88
C TRP A 169 -10.97 -0.14 -6.58
N ILE A 170 -10.71 1.02 -7.18
CA ILE A 170 -9.52 1.83 -6.87
C ILE A 170 -9.49 2.25 -5.40
N ASP A 171 -10.67 2.51 -4.82
CA ASP A 171 -10.84 3.02 -3.46
C ASP A 171 -12.11 2.46 -2.80
N GLN A 172 -12.33 2.83 -1.54
CA GLN A 172 -13.53 2.41 -0.81
C GLN A 172 -14.81 3.11 -1.28
N TYR A 173 -14.70 4.10 -2.16
CA TYR A 173 -15.85 4.88 -2.64
C TYR A 173 -16.45 4.31 -3.92
N GLY A 174 -15.88 3.23 -4.43
CA GLY A 174 -16.38 2.55 -5.61
C GLY A 174 -15.84 3.10 -6.93
N SER A 175 -14.73 3.85 -6.90
CA SER A 175 -14.09 4.34 -8.12
C SER A 175 -13.67 3.17 -8.99
N PRO A 176 -14.21 3.07 -10.24
CA PRO A 176 -13.95 1.92 -11.10
C PRO A 176 -12.58 2.05 -11.78
N HIS A 177 -12.09 0.93 -12.26
CA HIS A 177 -11.02 0.85 -13.24
C HIS A 177 -11.30 -0.26 -14.25
N SER A 178 -10.58 -0.23 -15.34
CA SER A 178 -10.62 -1.26 -16.36
C SER A 178 -9.37 -2.16 -16.32
N ASP A 179 -9.33 -3.12 -17.22
CA ASP A 179 -8.18 -3.96 -17.47
C ASP A 179 -7.02 -3.22 -18.19
N GLU A 180 -7.26 -1.97 -18.62
CA GLU A 180 -6.23 -1.09 -19.20
C GLU A 180 -5.48 -0.28 -18.14
N MET A 181 -5.83 -0.44 -16.85
CA MET A 181 -5.23 0.31 -15.77
C MET A 181 -3.73 0.03 -15.65
N ILE A 182 -2.96 1.12 -15.59
CA ILE A 182 -1.55 1.14 -15.22
C ILE A 182 -1.44 1.90 -13.92
N VAL A 183 -0.74 1.31 -12.94
CA VAL A 183 -0.46 1.95 -11.67
C VAL A 183 1.05 2.22 -11.57
N GLU A 184 1.41 3.46 -11.29
CA GLU A 184 2.77 3.86 -10.94
C GLU A 184 2.81 4.21 -9.44
N GLU A 185 3.70 3.57 -8.71
CA GLU A 185 3.95 3.83 -7.29
C GLU A 185 5.38 4.34 -7.13
N ARG A 186 5.55 5.40 -6.37
CA ARG A 186 6.84 6.03 -6.11
C ARG A 186 7.11 6.05 -4.62
N TYR A 187 8.02 5.20 -4.17
CA TYR A 187 8.45 5.09 -2.78
C TYR A 187 9.75 5.83 -2.57
N ARG A 188 9.82 6.70 -1.58
CA ARG A 188 11.02 7.45 -1.24
C ARG A 188 11.20 7.51 0.28
N ARG A 189 12.31 6.99 0.78
CA ARG A 189 12.70 7.24 2.16
C ARG A 189 13.24 8.64 2.30
N THR A 190 12.64 9.45 3.16
CA THR A 190 13.08 10.82 3.43
C THR A 190 14.13 10.87 4.54
N ASP A 191 14.04 9.92 5.45
CA ASP A 191 14.96 9.73 6.56
C ASP A 191 14.89 8.26 7.05
N ARG A 192 15.46 8.00 8.23
CA ARG A 192 15.49 6.67 8.82
C ARG A 192 14.10 6.09 9.10
N ASP A 193 13.19 6.96 9.50
CA ASP A 193 11.91 6.56 10.11
C ASP A 193 10.69 6.88 9.24
N HIS A 194 10.89 7.53 8.08
CA HIS A 194 9.79 7.91 7.20
C HIS A 194 9.98 7.42 5.76
N LEU A 195 8.86 6.92 5.20
CA LEU A 195 8.72 6.50 3.81
C LEU A 195 7.55 7.25 3.18
N GLU A 196 7.83 8.00 2.12
CA GLU A 196 6.81 8.66 1.30
C GLU A 196 6.35 7.72 0.19
N LEU A 197 5.06 7.78 -0.15
CA LEU A 197 4.44 7.10 -1.28
C LEU A 197 3.56 8.07 -2.05
N VAL A 198 3.75 8.10 -3.37
CA VAL A 198 2.81 8.72 -4.32
C VAL A 198 2.38 7.66 -5.32
N VAL A 199 1.07 7.58 -5.59
CA VAL A 199 0.50 6.63 -6.54
C VAL A 199 -0.21 7.39 -7.65
N ASN A 200 0.13 7.09 -8.89
CA ASN A 200 -0.53 7.63 -10.07
C ASN A 200 -1.25 6.49 -10.83
N ILE A 201 -2.44 6.77 -11.31
CA ILE A 201 -3.24 5.81 -12.06
C ILE A 201 -3.50 6.37 -13.45
N THR A 202 -3.19 5.59 -14.47
CA THR A 202 -3.53 5.87 -15.85
C THR A 202 -4.44 4.74 -16.36
N ASP A 203 -5.66 5.09 -16.67
CA ASP A 203 -6.67 4.18 -17.22
C ASP A 203 -7.51 4.94 -18.26
N PRO A 204 -7.13 4.91 -19.55
CA PRO A 204 -7.78 5.72 -20.57
C PRO A 204 -9.22 5.31 -20.85
N LYS A 205 -9.60 4.07 -20.53
CA LYS A 205 -10.98 3.60 -20.63
C LYS A 205 -11.84 4.16 -19.51
N ALA A 206 -11.25 4.44 -18.33
CA ALA A 206 -11.99 4.92 -17.16
C ALA A 206 -11.92 6.44 -16.98
N TYR A 207 -10.77 7.06 -17.25
CA TYR A 207 -10.52 8.47 -16.93
C TYR A 207 -9.92 9.23 -18.11
N THR A 208 -10.27 10.50 -18.22
CA THR A 208 -9.79 11.39 -19.30
C THR A 208 -8.33 11.84 -19.11
N GLY A 209 -7.71 11.48 -18.01
CA GLY A 209 -6.31 11.81 -17.70
C GLY A 209 -5.78 10.98 -16.55
N THR A 210 -4.48 11.10 -16.28
CA THR A 210 -3.85 10.42 -15.14
C THR A 210 -4.38 10.96 -13.82
N TRP A 211 -4.88 10.08 -12.96
CA TRP A 211 -5.25 10.41 -11.59
C TRP A 211 -3.99 10.44 -10.72
N ARG A 212 -3.56 11.65 -10.40
CA ARG A 212 -2.36 11.87 -9.60
C ARG A 212 -2.69 11.77 -8.11
N GLY A 213 -1.91 10.97 -7.41
CA GLY A 213 -2.11 10.70 -5.99
C GLY A 213 -1.54 11.80 -5.10
N ASP A 214 -2.18 11.96 -3.96
CA ASP A 214 -1.62 12.73 -2.86
C ASP A 214 -0.47 11.94 -2.22
N LYS A 215 0.54 12.67 -1.74
CA LYS A 215 1.63 12.09 -0.99
C LYS A 215 1.13 11.47 0.31
N ARG A 216 1.56 10.24 0.58
CA ARG A 216 1.32 9.52 1.82
C ARG A 216 2.62 9.33 2.57
N VAL A 217 2.55 9.38 3.87
CA VAL A 217 3.71 9.17 4.74
C VAL A 217 3.47 7.94 5.60
N PHE A 218 4.43 7.06 5.60
CA PHE A 218 4.49 5.91 6.47
C PHE A 218 5.60 6.12 7.49
N ALA A 219 5.34 5.77 8.74
CA ALA A 219 6.35 5.73 9.78
C ALA A 219 6.90 4.31 9.92
N ARG A 220 8.21 4.22 10.16
CA ARG A 220 8.86 2.95 10.47
C ARG A 220 8.39 2.46 11.84
N VAL A 221 8.14 1.17 11.92
CA VAL A 221 7.77 0.52 13.18
C VAL A 221 8.81 -0.56 13.47
N ASP A 222 9.66 -0.30 14.44
CA ASP A 222 10.71 -1.26 14.84
C ASP A 222 10.11 -2.49 15.52
N LYS A 223 8.96 -2.30 16.18
CA LYS A 223 8.19 -3.39 16.80
C LYS A 223 6.72 -3.08 16.54
N PRO A 224 6.02 -3.87 15.73
CA PRO A 224 4.58 -3.72 15.55
C PRO A 224 3.91 -3.79 16.93
N THR A 225 3.32 -2.68 17.36
CA THR A 225 2.75 -2.56 18.72
C THR A 225 1.31 -3.06 18.82
N ARG A 226 0.75 -3.54 17.71
CA ARG A 226 -0.66 -3.93 17.61
C ARG A 226 -0.97 -5.33 18.10
N SER A 227 0.04 -6.16 18.31
CA SER A 227 -0.12 -7.48 18.91
C SER A 227 0.98 -7.72 19.94
N ASP A 228 0.70 -8.51 20.96
CA ASP A 228 1.67 -8.91 21.96
C ASP A 228 2.86 -9.69 21.38
N PHE A 229 2.73 -10.13 20.12
CA PHE A 229 3.73 -10.90 19.38
C PHE A 229 4.53 -10.09 18.36
N ASN A 230 4.35 -8.77 18.27
CA ASN A 230 5.07 -7.90 17.33
C ASN A 230 5.02 -8.40 15.86
N ASP A 231 3.87 -8.88 15.41
CA ASP A 231 3.64 -9.40 14.06
C ASP A 231 2.43 -8.72 13.41
N PHE A 232 2.25 -8.92 12.11
CA PHE A 232 1.00 -8.58 11.44
C PHE A 232 -0.17 -9.29 12.10
N HIS A 233 -1.28 -8.57 12.26
CA HIS A 233 -2.52 -9.21 12.70
C HIS A 233 -2.90 -10.33 11.72
N GLU A 234 -3.33 -11.44 12.27
CA GLU A 234 -4.00 -12.46 11.47
C GLU A 234 -5.38 -11.92 11.06
N ASN A 235 -5.45 -11.32 9.90
CA ASN A 235 -6.68 -10.79 9.34
C ASN A 235 -6.96 -11.46 8.01
N LEU A 236 -7.52 -12.64 8.09
CA LEU A 236 -7.95 -13.42 6.93
C LEU A 236 -9.46 -13.22 6.76
N CYS A 237 -9.89 -13.01 5.54
CA CYS A 237 -11.31 -13.10 5.21
C CYS A 237 -11.67 -14.56 5.05
N VAL A 238 -12.54 -15.06 5.90
CA VAL A 238 -13.03 -16.46 5.87
C VAL A 238 -14.48 -16.45 5.44
N TRP A 239 -14.77 -16.95 4.25
CA TRP A 239 -16.12 -16.91 3.66
C TRP A 239 -17.20 -17.52 4.56
N SER A 240 -16.90 -18.60 5.26
CA SER A 240 -17.83 -19.25 6.18
C SER A 240 -18.19 -18.39 7.40
N GLU A 241 -17.41 -17.34 7.67
CA GLU A 241 -17.63 -16.40 8.79
C GLU A 241 -18.27 -15.08 8.33
N VAL A 242 -18.38 -14.86 7.03
CA VAL A 242 -19.02 -13.69 6.46
C VAL A 242 -20.53 -13.77 6.70
N LYS A 243 -21.02 -12.94 7.61
CA LYS A 243 -22.46 -12.85 7.95
C LYS A 243 -23.23 -12.00 6.94
N ILE A 244 -23.15 -12.35 5.68
CA ILE A 244 -23.95 -11.72 4.64
C ILE A 244 -25.09 -12.67 4.32
N THR A 245 -26.32 -12.21 4.51
CA THR A 245 -27.50 -12.99 4.08
C THR A 245 -27.47 -13.10 2.55
N PRO A 246 -27.35 -14.31 1.97
CA PRO A 246 -27.40 -14.45 0.53
C PRO A 246 -28.69 -13.85 0.00
N LYS A 247 -28.60 -13.08 -1.08
CA LYS A 247 -29.80 -12.69 -1.84
C LYS A 247 -30.35 -13.95 -2.50
N HIS A 248 -31.50 -14.41 -2.04
CA HIS A 248 -32.32 -15.39 -2.77
C HIS A 248 -32.99 -14.75 -3.97
#